data_e3633c2217e21150b6894ae1add7caef
#
_entry.id   e3633c2217e21150b6894ae1add7caef
#
_cell.length_a   1.000
_cell.length_b   1.000
_cell.length_c   1.000
_cell.angle_alpha   90.00
_cell.angle_beta   90.00
_cell.angle_gamma   90.00
#
_symmetry.space_group_name_H-M   'P 1'
#
loop_
_entity.id
_entity.type
_entity.pdbx_description
1 polymer ?
#
loop_
_entity_poly.entity_id
_entity_poly.type
_entity_poly.pdbx_seq_one_letter_code
_entity_poly.pdbx_strand_id
1 'polypeptide(L)'
;MKYENARDILPEKLLEEVRKYAEGKVIYIPRADRGRGWGEASGYREKLDRRNALICSRYSAGQSVLEISEEFFLSPETIKKLVYGKKTDLPMFSPSVSSAGQYAAAGMGEEWVRTYLDSLGQAAPDITEYFMSELVRIPLRLIEEDGSGAPEAGSQTAFEVPLIVVYDHRMFSLPFQPGYLRSLKQEKKNAHYAFIFAKNEEYGVFWNNFGKNFRR
;
A
#
# COMPACT_ATOMS: atom_id res chain seq x y z
N MET A 1 29.60 14.11 -23.65
CA MET A 1 28.40 13.62 -24.34
C MET A 1 28.81 13.34 -25.78
N LYS A 2 28.50 12.18 -26.33
CA LYS A 2 28.78 11.84 -27.74
C LYS A 2 27.52 12.23 -28.53
N TYR A 3 27.66 13.19 -29.43
CA TYR A 3 26.59 13.59 -30.33
C TYR A 3 26.69 12.76 -31.62
N GLU A 4 25.57 12.29 -32.11
CA GLU A 4 25.48 11.61 -33.38
C GLU A 4 24.73 12.49 -34.38
N ASN A 5 25.12 12.48 -35.64
CA ASN A 5 24.48 13.30 -36.66
C ASN A 5 23.13 12.67 -37.03
N ALA A 6 22.10 13.48 -37.11
CA ALA A 6 20.76 13.01 -37.46
C ALA A 6 20.71 12.38 -38.88
N ARG A 7 21.62 12.75 -39.78
CA ARG A 7 21.74 12.13 -41.10
C ARG A 7 22.14 10.67 -41.06
N ASP A 8 22.89 10.28 -40.00
CA ASP A 8 23.42 8.92 -39.89
C ASP A 8 22.42 7.98 -39.20
N ILE A 9 21.37 8.55 -38.54
CA ILE A 9 20.44 7.81 -37.72
C ILE A 9 19.03 7.78 -38.34
N LEU A 10 18.60 8.89 -38.99
CA LEU A 10 17.23 9.03 -39.47
C LEU A 10 17.14 8.76 -41.00
N PRO A 11 16.07 8.07 -41.46
CA PRO A 11 15.75 7.98 -42.86
C PRO A 11 15.54 9.37 -43.49
N GLU A 12 15.92 9.56 -44.73
CA GLU A 12 15.93 10.86 -45.41
C GLU A 12 14.55 11.58 -45.36
N LYS A 13 13.48 10.86 -45.57
CA LYS A 13 12.11 11.39 -45.47
C LYS A 13 11.80 11.97 -44.07
N LEU A 14 12.23 11.31 -43.03
CA LEU A 14 12.03 11.75 -41.66
C LEU A 14 12.94 12.94 -41.32
N LEU A 15 14.14 12.93 -41.85
CA LEU A 15 15.07 14.04 -41.72
C LEU A 15 14.55 15.33 -42.35
N GLU A 16 13.93 15.26 -43.52
CA GLU A 16 13.28 16.40 -44.16
C GLU A 16 12.11 16.95 -43.35
N GLU A 17 11.33 16.07 -42.75
CA GLU A 17 10.24 16.49 -41.83
C GLU A 17 10.79 17.18 -40.59
N VAL A 18 11.80 16.61 -39.94
CA VAL A 18 12.43 17.18 -38.74
C VAL A 18 13.04 18.54 -39.03
N ARG A 19 13.67 18.73 -40.23
CA ARG A 19 14.22 20.03 -40.65
C ARG A 19 13.18 21.15 -40.66
N LYS A 20 11.92 20.86 -40.98
CA LYS A 20 10.86 21.87 -40.97
C LYS A 20 10.63 22.49 -39.59
N TYR A 21 10.99 21.78 -38.54
CA TYR A 21 10.73 22.19 -37.13
C TYR A 21 12.02 22.59 -36.39
N ALA A 22 13.15 21.99 -36.72
CA ALA A 22 14.37 22.09 -35.92
C ALA A 22 15.66 22.17 -36.73
N GLU A 23 15.64 22.87 -37.90
CA GLU A 23 16.83 23.06 -38.70
C GLU A 23 17.90 23.85 -37.92
N GLY A 24 19.13 23.31 -37.89
CA GLY A 24 20.29 23.95 -37.22
C GLY A 24 20.25 23.92 -35.71
N LYS A 25 19.28 23.23 -35.08
CA LYS A 25 19.15 23.13 -33.64
C LYS A 25 19.59 21.75 -33.14
N VAL A 26 20.11 21.70 -31.91
CA VAL A 26 20.36 20.46 -31.19
C VAL A 26 19.06 20.10 -30.49
N ILE A 27 18.53 18.91 -30.80
CA ILE A 27 17.31 18.39 -30.18
C ILE A 27 17.63 17.15 -29.35
N TYR A 28 16.97 17.01 -28.25
CA TYR A 28 16.99 15.80 -27.41
C TYR A 28 15.75 14.98 -27.69
N ILE A 29 15.96 13.74 -28.13
CA ILE A 29 14.86 12.78 -28.32
C ILE A 29 14.83 11.88 -27.08
N PRO A 30 13.84 12.03 -26.23
CA PRO A 30 13.70 11.16 -25.06
C PRO A 30 13.36 9.73 -25.50
N ARG A 31 13.83 8.74 -24.75
CA ARG A 31 13.41 7.35 -24.96
C ARG A 31 11.91 7.23 -24.73
N ALA A 32 11.23 6.43 -25.56
CA ALA A 32 9.80 6.16 -25.42
C ALA A 32 9.45 5.51 -24.07
N ASP A 33 10.35 4.70 -23.52
CA ASP A 33 10.27 4.26 -22.16
C ASP A 33 10.54 5.46 -21.24
N ARG A 34 9.52 5.92 -20.54
CA ARG A 34 9.72 6.73 -19.33
C ARG A 34 10.65 5.92 -18.43
N GLY A 35 11.89 6.37 -18.30
CA GLY A 35 12.89 5.69 -17.49
C GLY A 35 12.23 5.27 -16.19
N ARG A 36 12.26 3.96 -15.89
CA ARG A 36 11.76 3.41 -14.64
C ARG A 36 12.35 4.26 -13.52
N GLY A 37 11.52 4.70 -12.59
CA GLY A 37 11.94 5.53 -11.47
C GLY A 37 13.15 4.88 -10.77
N TRP A 38 14.05 5.68 -10.25
CA TRP A 38 15.24 5.19 -9.56
C TRP A 38 14.85 4.17 -8.49
N GLY A 39 15.42 2.95 -8.54
CA GLY A 39 15.13 1.86 -7.61
C GLY A 39 13.91 0.99 -7.94
N GLU A 40 13.11 1.34 -8.94
CA GLU A 40 11.89 0.60 -9.31
C GLU A 40 12.20 -0.79 -9.90
N ALA A 41 13.28 -0.93 -10.65
CA ALA A 41 13.69 -2.20 -11.26
C ALA A 41 14.36 -3.16 -10.26
N SER A 42 14.96 -2.65 -9.19
CA SER A 42 15.70 -3.44 -8.19
C SER A 42 14.89 -3.79 -6.95
N GLY A 43 13.66 -3.26 -6.79
CA GLY A 43 12.88 -3.37 -5.54
C GLY A 43 13.55 -2.69 -4.33
N TYR A 44 14.64 -1.96 -4.55
CA TYR A 44 15.41 -1.34 -3.48
C TYR A 44 14.61 -0.25 -2.76
N ARG A 45 13.80 0.50 -3.52
CA ARG A 45 12.93 1.53 -2.96
C ARG A 45 11.89 0.92 -2.02
N GLU A 46 11.23 -0.17 -2.43
CA GLU A 46 10.29 -0.89 -1.58
C GLU A 46 10.94 -1.41 -0.29
N LYS A 47 12.17 -1.93 -0.38
CA LYS A 47 12.93 -2.36 0.81
C LYS A 47 13.23 -1.19 1.75
N LEU A 48 13.60 -0.03 1.20
CA LEU A 48 13.86 1.18 1.99
C LEU A 48 12.57 1.68 2.66
N ASP A 49 11.46 1.70 1.92
CA ASP A 49 10.18 2.17 2.43
C ASP A 49 9.67 1.25 3.55
N ARG A 50 9.77 -0.07 3.38
CA ARG A 50 9.47 -1.05 4.45
C ARG A 50 10.35 -0.86 5.69
N ARG A 51 11.65 -0.72 5.50
CA ARG A 51 12.59 -0.45 6.61
C ARG A 51 12.22 0.84 7.34
N ASN A 52 11.95 1.90 6.60
CA ASN A 52 11.61 3.20 7.19
C ASN A 52 10.28 3.15 7.94
N ALA A 53 9.27 2.46 7.40
CA ALA A 53 8.00 2.21 8.09
C ALA A 53 8.21 1.43 9.41
N LEU A 54 9.04 0.40 9.39
CA LEU A 54 9.36 -0.37 10.59
C LEU A 54 10.08 0.49 11.66
N ILE A 55 11.00 1.36 11.25
CA ILE A 55 11.66 2.31 12.15
C ILE A 55 10.63 3.25 12.82
N CYS A 56 9.69 3.79 12.04
CA CYS A 56 8.64 4.65 12.58
C CYS A 56 7.72 3.88 13.55
N SER A 57 7.34 2.65 13.22
CA SER A 57 6.52 1.76 14.06
C SER A 57 7.22 1.47 15.40
N ARG A 58 8.51 1.13 15.39
CA ARG A 58 9.31 0.88 16.60
C ARG A 58 9.37 2.11 17.51
N TYR A 59 9.56 3.27 16.91
CA TYR A 59 9.56 4.53 17.65
C TYR A 59 8.19 4.83 18.28
N SER A 60 7.10 4.61 17.56
CA SER A 60 5.73 4.77 18.08
C SER A 60 5.40 3.77 19.19
N ALA A 61 6.02 2.58 19.16
CA ALA A 61 5.94 1.59 20.23
C ALA A 61 6.78 1.94 21.48
N GLY A 62 7.47 3.10 21.48
CA GLY A 62 8.21 3.62 22.63
C GLY A 62 9.70 3.26 22.67
N GLN A 63 10.25 2.65 21.61
CA GLN A 63 11.70 2.44 21.54
C GLN A 63 12.42 3.76 21.36
N SER A 64 13.58 3.90 22.02
CA SER A 64 14.40 5.10 21.91
C SER A 64 15.11 5.20 20.57
N VAL A 65 15.45 6.43 20.14
CA VAL A 65 16.24 6.67 18.92
C VAL A 65 17.58 5.91 18.94
N LEU A 66 18.19 5.74 20.12
CA LEU A 66 19.46 5.03 20.25
C LEU A 66 19.31 3.52 20.03
N GLU A 67 18.30 2.90 20.65
CA GLU A 67 18.02 1.47 20.46
C GLU A 67 17.69 1.16 18.98
N ILE A 68 16.87 1.98 18.33
CA ILE A 68 16.55 1.83 16.90
C ILE A 68 17.81 2.05 16.04
N SER A 69 18.66 3.00 16.39
CA SER A 69 19.94 3.25 15.71
C SER A 69 20.86 2.04 15.72
N GLU A 70 20.95 1.35 16.85
CA GLU A 70 21.74 0.12 17.01
C GLU A 70 21.09 -1.05 16.26
N GLU A 71 19.77 -1.23 16.37
CA GLU A 71 19.03 -2.32 15.71
C GLU A 71 19.13 -2.25 14.18
N PHE A 72 19.01 -1.04 13.61
CA PHE A 72 19.00 -0.84 12.16
C PHE A 72 20.34 -0.44 11.56
N PHE A 73 21.40 -0.34 12.37
CA PHE A 73 22.74 0.09 11.95
C PHE A 73 22.71 1.44 11.19
N LEU A 74 21.91 2.38 11.68
CA LEU A 74 21.78 3.73 11.13
C LEU A 74 22.23 4.76 12.17
N SER A 75 22.72 5.92 11.69
CA SER A 75 23.04 7.00 12.63
C SER A 75 21.80 7.55 13.33
N PRO A 76 21.92 7.99 14.61
CA PRO A 76 20.83 8.61 15.33
C PRO A 76 20.18 9.80 14.57
N GLU A 77 20.99 10.57 13.82
CA GLU A 77 20.48 11.65 12.96
C GLU A 77 19.60 11.14 11.83
N THR A 78 19.95 9.99 11.24
CA THR A 78 19.11 9.36 10.21
C THR A 78 17.78 8.89 10.78
N ILE A 79 17.80 8.26 11.95
CA ILE A 79 16.58 7.86 12.66
C ILE A 79 15.74 9.09 12.99
N LYS A 80 16.33 10.15 13.56
CA LYS A 80 15.62 11.41 13.83
C LYS A 80 14.98 12.00 12.58
N LYS A 81 15.68 12.02 11.44
CA LYS A 81 15.12 12.49 10.17
C LYS A 81 13.95 11.65 9.68
N LEU A 82 13.97 10.34 9.89
CA LEU A 82 12.88 9.45 9.52
C LEU A 82 11.66 9.64 10.43
N VAL A 83 11.89 9.74 11.73
CA VAL A 83 10.84 9.83 12.75
C VAL A 83 10.28 11.24 12.87
N TYR A 84 11.12 12.28 12.77
CA TYR A 84 10.71 13.69 12.86
C TYR A 84 10.66 14.38 11.51
N GLY A 85 11.28 13.83 10.48
CA GLY A 85 11.57 14.46 9.19
C GLY A 85 10.48 14.44 8.16
N LYS A 86 9.28 14.08 8.50
CA LYS A 86 7.99 14.41 7.92
C LYS A 86 6.95 14.12 9.00
N LYS A 87 6.49 15.16 9.70
CA LYS A 87 5.07 15.16 10.01
C LYS A 87 4.38 15.16 8.64
N THR A 88 4.13 14.00 8.06
CA THR A 88 2.97 13.85 7.24
C THR A 88 1.87 14.32 8.16
N ASP A 89 1.18 15.41 7.84
CA ASP A 89 -0.05 15.75 8.51
C ASP A 89 -1.00 14.59 8.25
N LEU A 90 -0.84 13.53 9.06
CA LEU A 90 -1.76 12.42 9.03
C LEU A 90 -3.09 13.02 9.41
N PRO A 91 -4.11 12.81 8.62
CA PRO A 91 -5.43 13.26 8.97
C PRO A 91 -5.77 12.66 10.33
N MET A 92 -6.53 13.40 11.11
CA MET A 92 -7.06 12.87 12.34
C MET A 92 -7.75 11.54 12.05
N PHE A 93 -7.37 10.49 12.78
CA PHE A 93 -7.95 9.16 12.60
C PHE A 93 -9.48 9.24 12.58
N SER A 94 -10.07 8.63 11.60
CA SER A 94 -11.51 8.34 11.56
C SER A 94 -11.73 6.94 11.00
N PRO A 95 -12.74 6.19 11.48
CA PRO A 95 -13.06 4.87 10.95
C PRO A 95 -13.75 5.02 9.59
N SER A 96 -12.97 5.30 8.54
CA SER A 96 -13.47 5.49 7.19
C SER A 96 -12.49 5.02 6.12
N VAL A 97 -13.01 4.61 4.95
CA VAL A 97 -12.18 4.25 3.77
C VAL A 97 -11.27 5.40 3.36
N SER A 98 -11.73 6.65 3.46
CA SER A 98 -10.94 7.83 3.11
C SER A 98 -9.71 7.98 4.02
N SER A 99 -9.91 7.89 5.33
CA SER A 99 -8.81 7.94 6.32
C SER A 99 -7.85 6.76 6.14
N ALA A 100 -8.38 5.54 5.97
CA ALA A 100 -7.58 4.36 5.71
C ALA A 100 -6.71 4.51 4.45
N GLY A 101 -7.26 5.08 3.38
CA GLY A 101 -6.52 5.36 2.15
C GLY A 101 -5.38 6.36 2.33
N GLN A 102 -5.58 7.40 3.14
CA GLN A 102 -4.54 8.38 3.44
C GLN A 102 -3.41 7.79 4.29
N TYR A 103 -3.76 6.98 5.30
CA TYR A 103 -2.78 6.23 6.09
C TYR A 103 -2.03 5.20 5.24
N ALA A 104 -2.71 4.45 4.37
CA ALA A 104 -2.09 3.49 3.46
C ALA A 104 -1.12 4.19 2.49
N ALA A 105 -1.51 5.33 1.92
CA ALA A 105 -0.65 6.14 1.04
C ALA A 105 0.59 6.69 1.76
N ALA A 106 0.49 6.92 3.08
CA ALA A 106 1.61 7.32 3.94
C ALA A 106 2.48 6.13 4.40
N GLY A 107 2.13 4.87 4.03
CA GLY A 107 2.80 3.66 4.51
C GLY A 107 2.45 3.27 5.95
N MET A 108 1.38 3.84 6.50
CA MET A 108 0.91 3.65 7.89
C MET A 108 -0.42 2.91 7.96
N GLY A 109 -0.72 2.07 6.98
CA GLY A 109 -1.97 1.29 6.95
C GLY A 109 -2.14 0.38 8.16
N GLU A 110 -1.05 -0.20 8.66
CA GLU A 110 -1.04 -1.02 9.88
C GLU A 110 -1.46 -0.24 11.12
N GLU A 111 -0.94 0.98 11.29
CA GLU A 111 -1.32 1.85 12.39
C GLU A 111 -2.81 2.19 12.37
N TRP A 112 -3.35 2.43 11.16
CA TRP A 112 -4.79 2.64 10.99
C TRP A 112 -5.59 1.42 11.43
N VAL A 113 -5.20 0.21 11.00
CA VAL A 113 -5.89 -1.04 11.36
C VAL A 113 -5.82 -1.28 12.86
N ARG A 114 -4.65 -1.10 13.47
CA ARG A 114 -4.45 -1.25 14.92
C ARG A 114 -5.37 -0.30 15.69
N THR A 115 -5.33 0.99 15.35
CA THR A 115 -6.16 2.01 15.99
C THR A 115 -7.65 1.72 15.84
N TYR A 116 -8.05 1.22 14.65
CA TYR A 116 -9.44 0.84 14.41
C TYR A 116 -9.87 -0.37 15.26
N LEU A 117 -9.09 -1.44 15.29
CA LEU A 117 -9.39 -2.62 16.08
C LEU A 117 -9.36 -2.34 17.58
N ASP A 118 -8.42 -1.53 18.06
CA ASP A 118 -8.37 -1.06 19.44
C ASP A 118 -9.66 -0.29 19.81
N SER A 119 -10.19 0.51 18.90
CA SER A 119 -11.46 1.23 19.09
C SER A 119 -12.67 0.29 19.23
N LEU A 120 -12.56 -0.94 18.69
CA LEU A 120 -13.55 -2.02 18.85
C LEU A 120 -13.27 -2.93 20.05
N GLY A 121 -12.21 -2.67 20.82
CA GLY A 121 -11.77 -3.54 21.90
C GLY A 121 -11.19 -4.88 21.42
N GLN A 122 -10.70 -4.94 20.19
CA GLN A 122 -10.16 -6.15 19.56
C GLN A 122 -8.66 -6.01 19.36
N ALA A 123 -7.90 -7.10 19.56
CA ALA A 123 -6.48 -7.13 19.27
C ALA A 123 -6.26 -7.28 17.76
N ALA A 124 -5.35 -6.48 17.20
CA ALA A 124 -4.90 -6.64 15.81
C ALA A 124 -4.17 -7.99 15.65
N PRO A 125 -4.25 -8.62 14.45
CA PRO A 125 -3.43 -9.78 14.13
C PRO A 125 -1.94 -9.49 14.35
N ASP A 126 -1.20 -10.48 14.84
CA ASP A 126 0.24 -10.31 15.03
C ASP A 126 0.93 -10.25 13.66
N ILE A 127 1.52 -9.09 13.36
CA ILE A 127 2.25 -8.85 12.12
C ILE A 127 3.50 -9.74 11.95
N THR A 128 3.98 -10.38 13.00
CA THR A 128 5.07 -11.36 12.89
C THR A 128 4.62 -12.63 12.20
N GLU A 129 3.35 -12.97 12.28
CA GLU A 129 2.74 -14.15 11.67
C GLU A 129 2.03 -13.86 10.33
N TYR A 130 1.62 -12.61 10.11
CA TYR A 130 0.84 -12.22 8.95
C TYR A 130 1.52 -11.12 8.14
N PHE A 131 1.41 -11.25 6.83
CA PHE A 131 1.65 -10.15 5.91
C PHE A 131 0.36 -9.37 5.72
N MET A 132 0.42 -8.04 5.84
CA MET A 132 -0.70 -7.15 5.56
C MET A 132 -0.59 -6.58 4.14
N SER A 133 -1.68 -6.62 3.37
CA SER A 133 -1.75 -5.97 2.05
C SER A 133 -1.85 -4.45 2.19
N GLU A 134 -1.59 -3.74 1.09
CA GLU A 134 -2.09 -2.36 0.93
C GLU A 134 -3.63 -2.36 0.96
N LEU A 135 -4.23 -1.15 1.02
CA LEU A 135 -5.69 -1.03 0.90
C LEU A 135 -6.11 -1.42 -0.51
N VAL A 136 -6.82 -2.53 -0.63
CA VAL A 136 -7.25 -3.12 -1.91
C VAL A 136 -8.76 -3.20 -2.01
N ARG A 137 -9.30 -3.34 -3.22
CA ARG A 137 -10.72 -3.56 -3.43
C ARG A 137 -10.97 -5.05 -3.67
N ILE A 138 -11.69 -5.71 -2.72
CA ILE A 138 -11.99 -7.14 -2.76
C ILE A 138 -13.45 -7.38 -3.18
N PRO A 139 -13.73 -8.35 -4.10
CA PRO A 139 -15.08 -8.80 -4.37
C PRO A 139 -15.68 -9.51 -3.15
N LEU A 140 -16.87 -9.08 -2.68
CA LEU A 140 -17.49 -9.61 -1.46
C LEU A 140 -17.86 -11.10 -1.57
N ARG A 141 -17.99 -11.63 -2.80
CA ARG A 141 -18.26 -13.05 -3.04
C ARG A 141 -17.10 -13.98 -2.64
N LEU A 142 -15.88 -13.44 -2.48
CA LEU A 142 -14.72 -14.21 -2.08
C LEU A 142 -14.63 -14.40 -0.56
N ILE A 143 -15.38 -13.62 0.20
CA ILE A 143 -15.33 -13.63 1.67
C ILE A 143 -16.42 -14.57 2.16
N GLU A 144 -16.01 -15.55 2.96
CA GLU A 144 -16.94 -16.48 3.62
C GLU A 144 -17.73 -15.77 4.71
N GLU A 145 -19.02 -16.11 4.81
CA GLU A 145 -19.87 -15.65 5.90
C GLU A 145 -19.66 -16.58 7.11
N ASP A 146 -19.06 -16.05 8.15
CA ASP A 146 -19.13 -16.71 9.45
C ASP A 146 -20.58 -16.73 9.92
N GLY A 147 -21.15 -17.93 9.97
CA GLY A 147 -22.55 -18.13 10.38
C GLY A 147 -22.87 -17.76 11.84
N SER A 148 -21.93 -17.18 12.58
CA SER A 148 -21.97 -17.00 14.03
C SER A 148 -22.37 -15.60 14.52
N GLY A 149 -22.75 -14.66 13.66
CA GLY A 149 -23.09 -13.30 14.09
C GLY A 149 -24.54 -12.94 13.83
N ALA A 150 -25.36 -12.84 14.88
CA ALA A 150 -26.55 -12.01 14.81
C ALA A 150 -26.11 -10.58 14.45
N PRO A 151 -26.84 -9.83 13.58
CA PRO A 151 -26.52 -8.44 13.32
C PRO A 151 -26.59 -7.71 14.67
N GLU A 152 -25.45 -7.25 15.19
CA GLU A 152 -25.49 -6.27 16.27
C GLU A 152 -26.17 -5.03 15.71
N ALA A 153 -27.43 -4.88 16.09
CA ALA A 153 -28.22 -3.67 15.85
C ALA A 153 -27.54 -2.53 16.59
N GLY A 154 -26.61 -1.83 15.96
CA GLY A 154 -25.94 -0.71 16.61
C GLY A 154 -24.76 -0.10 15.84
N SER A 155 -24.16 -0.80 14.91
CA SER A 155 -23.03 -0.25 14.15
C SER A 155 -23.42 0.24 12.77
N GLN A 156 -24.40 1.15 12.68
CA GLN A 156 -24.49 2.06 11.56
C GLN A 156 -23.37 3.11 11.75
N THR A 157 -22.15 2.75 11.43
CA THR A 157 -21.11 3.76 11.25
C THR A 157 -21.56 4.63 10.06
N ALA A 158 -21.72 5.92 10.28
CA ALA A 158 -22.14 6.90 9.28
C ALA A 158 -21.15 6.95 8.07
N PHE A 159 -20.07 6.20 8.13
CA PHE A 159 -19.00 6.17 7.15
C PHE A 159 -18.70 4.72 6.73
N GLU A 160 -18.41 4.54 5.46
CA GLU A 160 -17.89 3.26 4.94
C GLU A 160 -16.51 2.98 5.57
N VAL A 161 -16.38 1.84 6.22
CA VAL A 161 -15.15 1.38 6.88
C VAL A 161 -14.52 0.25 6.06
N PRO A 162 -13.20 0.20 5.85
CA PRO A 162 -12.56 -0.93 5.20
C PRO A 162 -12.81 -2.24 5.95
N LEU A 163 -12.87 -3.33 5.21
CA LEU A 163 -12.89 -4.67 5.78
C LEU A 163 -11.49 -5.06 6.28
N ILE A 164 -11.43 -5.75 7.41
CA ILE A 164 -10.21 -6.37 7.92
C ILE A 164 -10.35 -7.88 7.68
N VAL A 165 -9.78 -8.32 6.57
CA VAL A 165 -9.92 -9.68 6.05
C VAL A 165 -8.71 -10.52 6.41
N VAL A 166 -8.92 -11.73 6.88
CA VAL A 166 -7.86 -12.72 7.10
C VAL A 166 -7.92 -13.76 5.99
N TYR A 167 -6.77 -14.01 5.35
CA TYR A 167 -6.58 -15.08 4.38
C TYR A 167 -5.78 -16.20 5.02
N ASP A 168 -6.45 -17.32 5.25
CA ASP A 168 -5.88 -18.52 5.84
C ASP A 168 -6.48 -19.76 5.16
N HIS A 169 -5.70 -20.81 4.96
CA HIS A 169 -6.15 -22.06 4.30
C HIS A 169 -6.89 -21.82 2.98
N ARG A 170 -6.43 -20.86 2.17
CA ARG A 170 -7.03 -20.44 0.88
C ARG A 170 -8.44 -19.86 0.99
N MET A 171 -8.85 -19.43 2.17
CA MET A 171 -10.17 -18.83 2.43
C MET A 171 -10.02 -17.41 2.95
N PHE A 172 -10.97 -16.55 2.58
CA PHE A 172 -11.07 -15.19 3.10
C PHE A 172 -12.16 -15.15 4.18
N SER A 173 -11.78 -14.81 5.38
CA SER A 173 -12.70 -14.66 6.53
C SER A 173 -12.71 -13.23 7.07
N LEU A 174 -13.76 -12.87 7.81
CA LEU A 174 -13.94 -11.53 8.38
C LEU A 174 -14.14 -11.61 9.91
N PRO A 175 -13.13 -12.05 10.68
CA PRO A 175 -13.30 -12.33 12.11
C PRO A 175 -13.55 -11.09 12.95
N PHE A 176 -13.13 -9.90 12.50
CA PHE A 176 -13.18 -8.67 13.29
C PHE A 176 -14.44 -7.83 13.10
N GLN A 177 -15.22 -8.11 12.05
CA GLN A 177 -16.39 -7.30 11.68
C GLN A 177 -17.59 -8.19 11.36
N PRO A 178 -18.05 -8.99 12.34
CA PRO A 178 -19.19 -9.90 12.14
C PRO A 178 -20.44 -9.11 11.75
N GLY A 179 -21.18 -9.63 10.77
CA GLY A 179 -22.41 -8.97 10.28
C GLY A 179 -22.20 -7.81 9.28
N TYR A 180 -21.03 -7.16 9.24
CA TYR A 180 -20.80 -6.05 8.31
C TYR A 180 -20.82 -6.51 6.83
N LEU A 181 -20.30 -7.70 6.54
CA LEU A 181 -20.38 -8.30 5.20
C LEU A 181 -21.84 -8.45 4.73
N ARG A 182 -22.73 -8.88 5.64
CA ARG A 182 -24.16 -9.02 5.33
C ARG A 182 -24.81 -7.68 5.02
N SER A 183 -24.47 -6.64 5.78
CA SER A 183 -24.96 -5.27 5.52
C SER A 183 -24.52 -4.77 4.14
N LEU A 184 -23.25 -4.95 3.77
CA LEU A 184 -22.73 -4.57 2.45
C LEU A 184 -23.43 -5.34 1.30
N LYS A 185 -23.73 -6.64 1.50
CA LYS A 185 -24.47 -7.44 0.53
C LYS A 185 -25.93 -6.99 0.41
N GLN A 186 -26.58 -6.61 1.52
CA GLN A 186 -27.93 -6.03 1.51
C GLN A 186 -27.98 -4.70 0.74
N GLU A 187 -26.95 -3.87 0.85
CA GLU A 187 -26.77 -2.65 0.06
C GLU A 187 -26.45 -2.92 -1.43
N LYS A 188 -26.47 -4.19 -1.88
CA LYS A 188 -26.14 -4.65 -3.24
C LYS A 188 -24.73 -4.25 -3.69
N LYS A 189 -23.78 -4.09 -2.75
CA LYS A 189 -22.37 -3.89 -3.07
C LYS A 189 -21.75 -5.21 -3.54
N ASN A 190 -21.01 -5.17 -4.65
CA ASN A 190 -20.32 -6.33 -5.20
C ASN A 190 -18.87 -6.42 -4.73
N ALA A 191 -18.28 -5.30 -4.33
CA ALA A 191 -16.90 -5.21 -3.87
C ALA A 191 -16.76 -4.09 -2.85
N HIS A 192 -15.77 -4.20 -1.95
CA HIS A 192 -15.48 -3.20 -0.94
C HIS A 192 -13.98 -3.07 -0.70
N TYR A 193 -13.55 -1.97 -0.08
CA TYR A 193 -12.15 -1.79 0.31
C TYR A 193 -11.80 -2.65 1.52
N ALA A 194 -10.60 -3.21 1.52
CA ALA A 194 -10.13 -4.10 2.57
C ALA A 194 -8.62 -4.00 2.78
N PHE A 195 -8.17 -4.24 4.00
CA PHE A 195 -6.84 -4.71 4.31
C PHE A 195 -6.90 -6.23 4.47
N ILE A 196 -5.96 -6.95 3.84
CA ILE A 196 -5.92 -8.40 3.87
C ILE A 196 -4.69 -8.85 4.64
N PHE A 197 -4.90 -9.65 5.66
CA PHE A 197 -3.87 -10.31 6.43
C PHE A 197 -3.72 -11.75 5.93
N ALA A 198 -2.60 -12.06 5.29
CA ALA A 198 -2.28 -13.40 4.83
C ALA A 198 -1.16 -13.98 5.69
N LYS A 199 -1.29 -15.24 6.15
CA LYS A 199 -0.20 -15.92 6.86
C LYS A 199 1.07 -15.91 6.02
N ASN A 200 2.22 -15.71 6.66
CA ASN A 200 3.51 -15.62 5.97
C ASN A 200 3.79 -16.85 5.11
N GLU A 201 3.39 -18.03 5.54
CA GLU A 201 3.53 -19.29 4.80
C GLU A 201 2.70 -19.33 3.52
N GLU A 202 1.55 -18.66 3.49
CA GLU A 202 0.62 -18.62 2.36
C GLU A 202 0.78 -17.39 1.47
N TYR A 203 1.64 -16.45 1.86
CA TYR A 203 1.85 -15.19 1.14
C TYR A 203 2.16 -15.38 -0.34
N GLY A 204 3.04 -16.34 -0.67
CA GLY A 204 3.39 -16.63 -2.06
C GLY A 204 2.20 -17.12 -2.89
N VAL A 205 1.35 -17.96 -2.29
CA VAL A 205 0.13 -18.49 -2.93
C VAL A 205 -0.90 -17.39 -3.10
N PHE A 206 -1.13 -16.59 -2.06
CA PHE A 206 -2.02 -15.44 -2.09
C PHE A 206 -1.62 -14.47 -3.20
N TRP A 207 -0.34 -14.07 -3.24
CA TRP A 207 0.14 -13.07 -4.19
C TRP A 207 0.07 -13.54 -5.65
N ASN A 208 0.39 -14.80 -5.92
CA ASN A 208 0.30 -15.37 -7.26
C ASN A 208 -1.15 -15.46 -7.77
N ASN A 209 -2.09 -15.79 -6.90
CA ASN A 209 -3.50 -15.98 -7.27
C ASN A 209 -4.29 -14.68 -7.31
N PHE A 210 -4.03 -13.76 -6.39
CA PHE A 210 -4.88 -12.59 -6.16
C PHE A 210 -4.15 -11.24 -6.28
N GLY A 211 -2.85 -11.18 -5.99
CA GLY A 211 -2.11 -9.93 -5.89
C GLY A 211 -2.12 -9.06 -7.17
N LYS A 212 -2.25 -9.69 -8.33
CA LYS A 212 -2.36 -8.98 -9.62
C LYS A 212 -3.76 -8.40 -9.86
N ASN A 213 -4.79 -8.99 -9.27
CA ASN A 213 -6.19 -8.63 -9.50
C ASN A 213 -6.67 -7.50 -8.59
N PHE A 214 -5.96 -7.21 -7.50
CA PHE A 214 -6.34 -6.20 -6.51
C PHE A 214 -5.60 -4.86 -6.69
N ARG A 215 -4.71 -4.73 -7.68
CA ARG A 215 -3.93 -3.51 -7.94
C ARG A 215 -4.66 -2.45 -8.79
N ARG A 216 -5.98 -2.40 -8.78
CA ARG A 216 -6.73 -1.33 -9.51
C ARG A 216 -7.74 -0.66 -8.64
#